data_bef214a20af42120f22a41170c645a93
#
_entry.id   bef214a20af42120f22a41170c645a93
#
_cell.length_a   1.000
_cell.length_b   1.000
_cell.length_c   1.000
_cell.angle_alpha   90.00
_cell.angle_beta   90.00
_cell.angle_gamma   90.00
#
_symmetry.space_group_name_H-M   'P 1'
#
loop_
_entity.id
_entity.type
_entity.pdbx_description
1 polymer ?
#
loop_
_entity_poly.entity_id
_entity_poly.type
_entity_poly.pdbx_seq_one_letter_code
_entity_poly.pdbx_strand_id
1 'polypeptide(L)'
;VLTEAGLAPRFTEAAEKGEIKVRDATCPAIHTALQAAEKGVPYMPIGGVIGSDLIAGRPDWKVVDDLLIVPALRPDVALFHARWADEAGNVWVGRRRELATVAHASRQTLVTYEELKKGDMLEEELLATGVISTVYISATAHAPKGAWPLGVAGVYAPDDMHLSQYARAAKTREGFQRYLEEWVLTPRKSFSPA
;
A
#
# COMPACT_ATOMS: atom_id res chain seq x y z
N VAL A 1 1.65 -10.87 4.37
CA VAL A 1 1.75 -10.18 5.67
C VAL A 1 0.70 -9.08 5.70
N LEU A 2 0.00 -8.92 6.80
CA LEU A 2 -1.14 -8.02 6.93
C LEU A 2 -1.19 -7.42 8.33
N THR A 3 -1.66 -6.18 8.45
CA THR A 3 -1.92 -5.52 9.73
C THR A 3 -3.39 -5.47 10.08
N GLU A 4 -4.26 -5.27 9.08
CA GLU A 4 -5.72 -5.22 9.28
C GLU A 4 -6.47 -5.51 7.97
N ALA A 5 -7.70 -6.01 8.09
CA ALA A 5 -8.57 -6.36 6.96
C ALA A 5 -10.04 -5.94 7.19
N GLY A 6 -10.29 -5.01 8.11
CA GLY A 6 -11.64 -4.68 8.58
C GLY A 6 -12.64 -4.24 7.51
N LEU A 7 -12.16 -3.69 6.38
CA LEU A 7 -12.99 -3.27 5.26
C LEU A 7 -13.02 -4.28 4.09
N ALA A 8 -12.51 -5.49 4.29
CA ALA A 8 -12.42 -6.52 3.26
C ALA A 8 -13.14 -7.81 3.71
N PRO A 9 -14.49 -7.84 3.79
CA PRO A 9 -15.23 -8.96 4.38
C PRO A 9 -14.97 -10.29 3.69
N ARG A 10 -14.74 -10.32 2.37
CA ARG A 10 -14.41 -11.56 1.64
C ARG A 10 -13.00 -12.07 1.97
N PHE A 11 -12.05 -11.16 2.19
CA PHE A 11 -10.73 -11.54 2.66
C PHE A 11 -10.79 -12.13 4.08
N THR A 12 -11.52 -11.47 4.97
CA THR A 12 -11.68 -11.95 6.36
C THR A 12 -12.30 -13.34 6.39
N GLU A 13 -13.37 -13.57 5.64
CA GLU A 13 -14.02 -14.89 5.52
C GLU A 13 -13.05 -15.96 4.98
N ALA A 14 -12.28 -15.66 3.94
CA ALA A 14 -11.31 -16.59 3.37
C ALA A 14 -10.16 -16.91 4.36
N ALA A 15 -9.74 -15.93 5.15
CA ALA A 15 -8.74 -16.12 6.20
C ALA A 15 -9.27 -17.00 7.34
N GLU A 16 -10.49 -16.76 7.82
CA GLU A 16 -11.15 -17.55 8.85
C GLU A 16 -11.38 -19.02 8.42
N LYS A 17 -11.70 -19.23 7.14
CA LYS A 17 -11.85 -20.57 6.56
C LYS A 17 -10.52 -21.26 6.24
N GLY A 18 -9.40 -20.60 6.40
CA GLY A 18 -8.07 -21.13 6.05
C GLY A 18 -7.83 -21.28 4.55
N GLU A 19 -8.65 -20.64 3.71
CA GLU A 19 -8.51 -20.66 2.24
C GLU A 19 -7.29 -19.84 1.78
N ILE A 20 -6.85 -18.90 2.60
CA ILE A 20 -5.65 -18.09 2.39
C ILE A 20 -4.73 -18.14 3.60
N LYS A 21 -3.42 -18.14 3.34
CA LYS A 21 -2.42 -18.10 4.41
C LYS A 21 -2.13 -16.66 4.79
N VAL A 22 -2.55 -16.26 5.97
CA VAL A 22 -2.27 -14.96 6.55
C VAL A 22 -1.06 -15.03 7.48
N ARG A 23 -0.22 -14.00 7.44
CA ARG A 23 0.85 -13.76 8.41
C ARG A 23 0.59 -12.41 9.04
N ASP A 24 0.09 -12.42 10.27
CA ASP A 24 -0.15 -11.21 11.03
C ASP A 24 1.14 -10.52 11.44
N ALA A 25 1.13 -9.20 11.41
CA ALA A 25 2.21 -8.37 11.90
C ALA A 25 1.67 -6.99 12.30
N THR A 26 2.38 -6.31 13.17
CA THR A 26 2.09 -4.90 13.46
C THR A 26 2.63 -3.97 12.38
N CYS A 27 2.04 -2.78 12.21
CA CYS A 27 2.57 -1.77 11.31
C CYS A 27 4.06 -1.47 11.55
N PRO A 28 4.52 -1.28 12.81
CA PRO A 28 5.95 -1.11 13.09
C PRO A 28 6.81 -2.29 12.63
N ALA A 29 6.37 -3.53 12.83
CA ALA A 29 7.13 -4.71 12.41
C ALA A 29 7.24 -4.82 10.88
N ILE A 30 6.16 -4.54 10.14
CA ILE A 30 6.21 -4.50 8.67
C ILE A 30 7.13 -3.38 8.19
N HIS A 31 7.04 -2.20 8.79
CA HIS A 31 7.89 -1.06 8.42
C HIS A 31 9.37 -1.38 8.67
N THR A 32 9.70 -1.96 9.83
CA THR A 32 11.07 -2.42 10.13
C THR A 32 11.57 -3.48 9.15
N ALA A 33 10.72 -4.42 8.74
CA ALA A 33 11.06 -5.43 7.73
C ALA A 33 11.36 -4.82 6.35
N LEU A 34 10.60 -3.81 5.95
CA LEU A 34 10.84 -3.03 4.72
C LEU A 34 12.11 -2.20 4.83
N GLN A 35 12.37 -1.55 5.97
CA GLN A 35 13.61 -0.82 6.21
C GLN A 35 14.85 -1.74 6.18
N ALA A 36 14.74 -2.98 6.67
CA ALA A 36 15.82 -3.96 6.54
C ALA A 36 16.12 -4.25 5.05
N ALA A 37 15.08 -4.39 4.24
CA ALA A 37 15.22 -4.59 2.79
C ALA A 37 15.83 -3.36 2.09
N GLU A 38 15.35 -2.16 2.40
CA GLU A 38 15.88 -0.88 1.92
C GLU A 38 17.38 -0.73 2.20
N LYS A 39 17.81 -1.10 3.40
CA LYS A 39 19.21 -1.01 3.84
C LYS A 39 20.09 -2.20 3.36
N GLY A 40 19.50 -3.16 2.68
CA GLY A 40 20.24 -4.35 2.20
C GLY A 40 20.64 -5.33 3.29
N VAL A 41 20.10 -5.19 4.52
CA VAL A 41 20.41 -6.12 5.63
C VAL A 41 19.37 -7.24 5.71
N PRO A 42 19.74 -8.44 6.24
CA PRO A 42 18.84 -9.58 6.27
C PRO A 42 17.73 -9.47 7.33
N TYR A 43 17.91 -8.64 8.34
CA TYR A 43 16.96 -8.41 9.44
C TYR A 43 17.25 -7.10 10.16
N MET A 44 16.29 -6.61 10.92
CA MET A 44 16.45 -5.49 11.85
C MET A 44 15.77 -5.76 13.19
N PRO A 45 16.34 -5.24 14.31
CA PRO A 45 15.70 -5.33 15.62
C PRO A 45 14.61 -4.28 15.80
N ILE A 46 13.57 -4.63 16.58
CA ILE A 46 12.51 -3.71 17.02
C ILE A 46 12.10 -4.03 18.45
N GLY A 47 11.89 -3.04 19.28
CA GLY A 47 11.32 -3.17 20.60
C GLY A 47 9.78 -3.15 20.59
N GLY A 48 9.17 -3.52 21.73
CA GLY A 48 7.76 -3.25 22.03
C GLY A 48 6.70 -4.26 21.55
N VAL A 49 7.05 -5.33 20.86
CA VAL A 49 6.12 -6.39 20.42
C VAL A 49 6.21 -7.66 21.30
N ILE A 50 7.19 -7.69 22.17
CA ILE A 50 7.50 -8.85 23.05
C ILE A 50 6.35 -9.07 24.03
N GLY A 51 5.96 -10.34 24.22
CA GLY A 51 4.85 -10.73 25.10
C GLY A 51 3.48 -10.71 24.43
N SER A 52 3.40 -10.39 23.13
CA SER A 52 2.16 -10.52 22.36
C SER A 52 2.01 -11.91 21.73
N ASP A 53 0.77 -12.35 21.53
CA ASP A 53 0.43 -13.61 20.86
C ASP A 53 0.91 -13.67 19.40
N LEU A 54 1.24 -12.50 18.80
CA LEU A 54 1.77 -12.41 17.43
C LEU A 54 3.07 -13.19 17.25
N ILE A 55 3.93 -13.23 18.28
CA ILE A 55 5.21 -13.93 18.20
C ILE A 55 5.01 -15.43 18.04
N ALA A 56 4.03 -16.00 18.75
CA ALA A 56 3.73 -17.42 18.66
C ALA A 56 3.29 -17.86 17.25
N GLY A 57 2.62 -16.97 16.52
CA GLY A 57 2.20 -17.19 15.13
C GLY A 57 3.26 -16.93 14.07
N ARG A 58 4.48 -16.51 14.47
CA ARG A 58 5.55 -16.08 13.55
C ARG A 58 6.86 -16.84 13.80
N PRO A 59 7.00 -18.06 13.25
CA PRO A 59 8.22 -18.87 13.41
C PRO A 59 9.47 -18.26 12.78
N ASP A 60 9.30 -17.28 11.90
CA ASP A 60 10.36 -16.49 11.29
C ASP A 60 10.87 -15.33 12.19
N TRP A 61 10.19 -15.05 13.29
CA TRP A 61 10.60 -14.05 14.28
C TRP A 61 11.41 -14.67 15.41
N LYS A 62 12.40 -13.93 15.90
CA LYS A 62 13.24 -14.35 17.03
C LYS A 62 13.33 -13.21 18.03
N VAL A 63 13.37 -13.56 19.32
CA VAL A 63 13.65 -12.60 20.39
C VAL A 63 15.07 -12.78 20.85
N VAL A 64 15.85 -11.70 20.88
CA VAL A 64 17.23 -11.66 21.34
C VAL A 64 17.40 -10.39 22.17
N ASP A 65 17.88 -10.53 23.42
CA ASP A 65 18.13 -9.41 24.34
C ASP A 65 16.95 -8.42 24.43
N ASP A 66 15.75 -8.94 24.64
CA ASP A 66 14.51 -8.17 24.73
C ASP A 66 14.17 -7.36 23.46
N LEU A 67 14.72 -7.74 22.31
CA LEU A 67 14.39 -7.19 21.01
C LEU A 67 13.82 -8.27 20.09
N LEU A 68 12.80 -7.91 19.33
CA LEU A 68 12.27 -8.75 18.26
C LEU A 68 13.14 -8.55 17.01
N ILE A 69 13.70 -9.63 16.49
CA ILE A 69 14.46 -9.64 15.24
C ILE A 69 13.50 -9.94 14.09
N VAL A 70 13.29 -8.96 13.23
CA VAL A 70 12.36 -9.02 12.12
C VAL A 70 13.13 -9.24 10.81
N PRO A 71 12.86 -10.33 10.05
CA PRO A 71 13.50 -10.58 8.76
C PRO A 71 13.10 -9.51 7.73
N ALA A 72 14.01 -9.23 6.80
CA ALA A 72 13.75 -8.29 5.71
C ALA A 72 12.56 -8.76 4.84
N LEU A 73 11.65 -7.84 4.55
CA LEU A 73 10.56 -8.02 3.60
C LEU A 73 10.93 -7.31 2.30
N ARG A 74 11.13 -8.08 1.23
CA ARG A 74 11.48 -7.57 -0.11
C ARG A 74 10.32 -7.81 -1.07
N PRO A 75 9.45 -6.83 -1.31
CA PRO A 75 8.37 -6.96 -2.28
C PRO A 75 8.93 -7.06 -3.71
N ASP A 76 8.27 -7.85 -4.56
CA ASP A 76 8.59 -7.85 -5.99
C ASP A 76 8.13 -6.57 -6.66
N VAL A 77 6.95 -6.06 -6.26
CA VAL A 77 6.36 -4.84 -6.80
C VAL A 77 5.78 -3.98 -5.67
N ALA A 78 6.17 -2.70 -5.65
CA ALA A 78 5.42 -1.65 -4.98
C ALA A 78 4.39 -1.09 -5.97
N LEU A 79 3.13 -0.98 -5.56
CA LEU A 79 2.06 -0.40 -6.37
C LEU A 79 1.29 0.61 -5.52
N PHE A 80 1.26 1.87 -5.94
CA PHE A 80 0.51 2.90 -5.24
C PHE A 80 0.09 4.05 -6.18
N HIS A 81 -0.76 4.92 -5.65
CA HIS A 81 -1.26 6.11 -6.33
C HIS A 81 -0.68 7.36 -5.70
N ALA A 82 -0.17 8.28 -6.53
CA ALA A 82 0.42 9.54 -6.13
C ALA A 82 -0.43 10.73 -6.61
N ARG A 83 -0.31 11.86 -5.92
CA ARG A 83 -0.95 13.09 -6.37
C ARG A 83 -0.32 13.63 -7.65
N TRP A 84 1.02 13.66 -7.72
CA TRP A 84 1.77 14.18 -8.85
C TRP A 84 2.87 13.24 -9.30
N ALA A 85 3.11 13.21 -10.61
CA ALA A 85 4.39 12.87 -11.22
C ALA A 85 4.94 14.10 -11.93
N ASP A 86 6.23 14.11 -12.25
CA ASP A 86 6.85 15.17 -13.05
C ASP A 86 7.46 14.64 -14.36
N GLU A 87 7.94 15.57 -15.18
CA GLU A 87 8.57 15.26 -16.48
C GLU A 87 9.89 14.51 -16.33
N ALA A 88 10.55 14.61 -15.15
CA ALA A 88 11.78 13.87 -14.83
C ALA A 88 11.48 12.43 -14.35
N GLY A 89 10.21 12.08 -14.14
CA GLY A 89 9.77 10.76 -13.69
C GLY A 89 9.74 10.59 -12.19
N ASN A 90 9.92 11.66 -11.42
CA ASN A 90 9.75 11.61 -9.97
C ASN A 90 8.26 11.61 -9.62
N VAL A 91 7.92 11.11 -8.41
CA VAL A 91 6.55 11.10 -7.91
C VAL A 91 6.46 11.76 -6.54
N TRP A 92 5.40 12.53 -6.30
CA TRP A 92 5.18 13.23 -5.05
C TRP A 92 4.15 12.51 -4.18
N VAL A 93 4.56 12.06 -3.01
CA VAL A 93 3.75 11.36 -2.02
C VAL A 93 3.50 12.20 -0.76
N GLY A 94 4.13 13.37 -0.68
CA GLY A 94 4.00 14.31 0.42
C GLY A 94 4.40 13.69 1.77
N ARG A 95 3.48 13.68 2.72
CA ARG A 95 3.73 13.18 4.08
C ARG A 95 3.72 11.64 4.20
N ARG A 96 3.38 10.91 3.14
CA ARG A 96 3.32 9.44 3.12
C ARG A 96 4.71 8.84 2.93
N ARG A 97 5.59 9.06 3.92
CA ARG A 97 6.99 8.61 3.89
C ARG A 97 7.13 7.07 3.86
N GLU A 98 6.13 6.35 4.34
CA GLU A 98 6.04 4.89 4.24
C GLU A 98 6.08 4.40 2.79
N LEU A 99 5.56 5.17 1.84
CA LEU A 99 5.60 4.82 0.41
C LEU A 99 7.03 4.88 -0.15
N ALA A 100 7.87 5.80 0.35
CA ALA A 100 9.27 5.83 -0.03
C ALA A 100 10.00 4.57 0.44
N THR A 101 9.78 4.15 1.70
CA THR A 101 10.36 2.89 2.21
C THR A 101 9.91 1.68 1.40
N VAL A 102 8.62 1.59 1.03
CA VAL A 102 8.10 0.50 0.19
C VAL A 102 8.76 0.52 -1.20
N ALA A 103 8.88 1.70 -1.84
CA ALA A 103 9.53 1.83 -3.14
C ALA A 103 11.01 1.41 -3.09
N HIS A 104 11.75 1.85 -2.08
CA HIS A 104 13.17 1.50 -1.91
C HIS A 104 13.38 0.01 -1.61
N ALA A 105 12.45 -0.63 -0.89
CA ALA A 105 12.52 -2.04 -0.52
C ALA A 105 12.16 -2.98 -1.68
N SER A 106 11.43 -2.49 -2.68
CA SER A 106 10.86 -3.31 -3.75
C SER A 106 11.79 -3.46 -4.96
N ARG A 107 11.61 -4.55 -5.73
CA ARG A 107 12.36 -4.76 -6.98
C ARG A 107 11.88 -3.83 -8.10
N GLN A 108 10.58 -3.54 -8.11
CA GLN A 108 9.94 -2.64 -9.07
C GLN A 108 8.93 -1.76 -8.34
N THR A 109 8.76 -0.53 -8.84
CA THR A 109 7.76 0.39 -8.32
C THR A 109 6.91 0.92 -9.47
N LEU A 110 5.62 0.65 -9.41
CA LEU A 110 4.63 1.11 -10.38
C LEU A 110 3.74 2.14 -9.71
N VAL A 111 3.60 3.32 -10.32
CA VAL A 111 2.85 4.42 -9.73
C VAL A 111 1.85 4.97 -10.72
N THR A 112 0.58 5.06 -10.32
CA THR A 112 -0.40 5.89 -11.01
C THR A 112 -0.46 7.27 -10.36
N TYR A 113 -0.83 8.31 -11.14
CA TYR A 113 -0.86 9.68 -10.63
C TYR A 113 -2.04 10.48 -11.18
N GLU A 114 -2.44 11.52 -10.42
CA GLU A 114 -3.56 12.40 -10.76
C GLU A 114 -3.18 13.45 -11.81
N GLU A 115 -2.01 14.06 -11.67
CA GLU A 115 -1.60 15.20 -12.48
C GLU A 115 -0.09 15.17 -12.77
N LEU A 116 0.29 15.54 -14.01
CA LEU A 116 1.68 15.70 -14.41
C LEU A 116 2.12 17.15 -14.14
N LYS A 117 3.16 17.32 -13.32
CA LYS A 117 3.81 18.60 -13.12
C LYS A 117 4.93 18.82 -14.14
N LYS A 118 5.07 20.06 -14.58
CA LYS A 118 6.18 20.48 -15.43
C LYS A 118 7.46 20.63 -14.61
N GLY A 119 8.59 20.33 -15.23
CA GLY A 119 9.92 20.46 -14.62
C GLY A 119 10.27 19.31 -13.68
N ASP A 120 11.18 19.57 -12.76
CA ASP A 120 11.68 18.60 -11.77
C ASP A 120 11.27 19.05 -10.35
N MET A 121 10.45 18.27 -9.68
CA MET A 121 10.00 18.56 -8.32
C MET A 121 11.12 18.48 -7.26
N LEU A 122 12.26 17.85 -7.57
CA LEU A 122 13.42 17.83 -6.69
C LEU A 122 14.12 19.21 -6.61
N GLU A 123 13.95 20.07 -7.61
CA GLU A 123 14.46 21.44 -7.61
C GLU A 123 13.58 22.42 -6.79
N GLU A 124 12.35 22.00 -6.45
CA GLU A 124 11.43 22.78 -5.63
C GLU A 124 11.58 22.43 -4.14
N GLU A 125 12.27 23.26 -3.36
CA GLU A 125 12.60 23.01 -1.94
C GLU A 125 11.39 22.54 -1.11
N LEU A 126 10.21 23.15 -1.31
CA LEU A 126 8.99 22.79 -0.57
C LEU A 126 8.40 21.43 -0.98
N LEU A 127 8.66 20.96 -2.18
CA LEU A 127 8.15 19.68 -2.69
C LEU A 127 9.17 18.55 -2.50
N ALA A 128 10.46 18.85 -2.60
CA ALA A 128 11.54 17.86 -2.60
C ALA A 128 11.46 16.87 -1.43
N THR A 129 11.06 17.34 -0.24
CA THR A 129 10.92 16.48 0.96
C THR A 129 9.84 15.39 0.84
N GLY A 130 8.87 15.55 -0.06
CA GLY A 130 7.79 14.59 -0.33
C GLY A 130 7.96 13.81 -1.62
N VAL A 131 9.09 13.99 -2.32
CA VAL A 131 9.36 13.34 -3.60
C VAL A 131 10.04 11.99 -3.42
N ILE A 132 9.63 11.00 -4.20
CA ILE A 132 10.37 9.76 -4.45
C ILE A 132 11.03 9.94 -5.82
N SER A 133 12.36 9.88 -5.85
CA SER A 133 13.14 10.05 -7.07
C SER A 133 12.85 8.95 -8.10
N THR A 134 12.91 9.32 -9.38
CA THR A 134 12.78 8.42 -10.53
C THR A 134 13.69 7.19 -10.47
N VAL A 135 14.81 7.26 -9.74
CA VAL A 135 15.73 6.12 -9.51
C VAL A 135 15.01 4.91 -8.90
N TYR A 136 13.96 5.15 -8.12
CA TYR A 136 13.16 4.10 -7.46
C TYR A 136 11.85 3.80 -8.17
N ILE A 137 11.56 4.45 -9.29
CA ILE A 137 10.30 4.31 -10.02
C ILE A 137 10.55 3.55 -11.33
N SER A 138 9.89 2.42 -11.51
CA SER A 138 10.02 1.60 -12.72
C SER A 138 9.09 2.06 -13.84
N ALA A 139 7.89 2.50 -13.49
CA ALA A 139 6.93 3.06 -14.45
C ALA A 139 5.89 3.93 -13.75
N THR A 140 5.38 4.92 -14.49
CA THR A 140 4.26 5.77 -14.07
C THR A 140 3.15 5.75 -15.12
N ALA A 141 1.89 5.96 -14.68
CA ALA A 141 0.75 6.10 -15.58
C ALA A 141 -0.21 7.18 -15.06
N HIS A 142 -0.65 8.06 -15.96
CA HIS A 142 -1.69 9.03 -15.64
C HIS A 142 -3.03 8.34 -15.46
N ALA A 143 -3.65 8.50 -14.30
CA ALA A 143 -4.93 7.88 -13.95
C ALA A 143 -5.74 8.83 -13.06
N PRO A 144 -6.43 9.82 -13.63
CA PRO A 144 -7.27 10.73 -12.89
C PRO A 144 -8.32 9.98 -12.07
N LYS A 145 -8.45 10.35 -10.78
CA LYS A 145 -9.27 9.64 -9.79
C LYS A 145 -8.89 8.16 -9.61
N GLY A 146 -7.62 7.83 -9.85
CA GLY A 146 -7.11 6.45 -9.80
C GLY A 146 -7.11 5.81 -8.42
N ALA A 147 -7.29 6.58 -7.35
CA ALA A 147 -7.48 6.05 -6.00
C ALA A 147 -8.97 5.83 -5.63
N TRP A 148 -9.92 6.26 -6.50
CA TRP A 148 -11.34 6.03 -6.22
C TRP A 148 -11.62 4.51 -6.02
N PRO A 149 -12.49 4.12 -5.08
CA PRO A 149 -13.39 4.93 -4.24
C PRO A 149 -12.75 5.54 -2.98
N LEU A 150 -11.44 5.39 -2.79
CA LEU A 150 -10.70 6.12 -1.76
C LEU A 150 -10.43 7.57 -2.23
N GLY A 151 -10.02 8.43 -1.31
CA GLY A 151 -9.69 9.82 -1.61
C GLY A 151 -8.21 10.07 -1.81
N VAL A 152 -7.89 11.20 -2.46
CA VAL A 152 -6.54 11.76 -2.51
C VAL A 152 -6.55 13.11 -1.80
N ALA A 153 -5.78 13.23 -0.72
CA ALA A 153 -5.77 14.43 0.11
C ALA A 153 -5.48 15.70 -0.70
N GLY A 154 -6.40 16.68 -0.60
CA GLY A 154 -6.32 17.95 -1.32
C GLY A 154 -6.68 17.86 -2.81
N VAL A 155 -7.22 16.72 -3.27
CA VAL A 155 -7.72 16.54 -4.65
C VAL A 155 -9.19 16.16 -4.63
N TYR A 156 -9.56 15.04 -4.00
CA TYR A 156 -10.95 14.62 -3.83
C TYR A 156 -11.14 13.77 -2.56
N ALA A 157 -12.35 13.80 -2.03
CA ALA A 157 -12.75 13.00 -0.87
C ALA A 157 -13.04 11.54 -1.25
N PRO A 158 -13.00 10.60 -0.29
CA PRO A 158 -13.50 9.24 -0.52
C PRO A 158 -15.00 9.23 -0.81
N ASP A 159 -15.43 8.25 -1.59
CA ASP A 159 -16.83 7.96 -1.87
C ASP A 159 -17.39 7.00 -0.80
N ASP A 160 -17.81 7.56 0.33
CA ASP A 160 -18.31 6.77 1.47
C ASP A 160 -19.59 5.98 1.12
N MET A 161 -20.40 6.49 0.18
CA MET A 161 -21.58 5.77 -0.30
C MET A 161 -21.19 4.51 -1.06
N HIS A 162 -20.25 4.63 -1.97
CA HIS A 162 -19.73 3.50 -2.73
C HIS A 162 -19.00 2.48 -1.84
N LEU A 163 -18.17 2.94 -0.90
CA LEU A 163 -17.52 2.07 0.09
C LEU A 163 -18.55 1.29 0.93
N SER A 164 -19.63 1.95 1.33
CA SER A 164 -20.74 1.31 2.04
C SER A 164 -21.50 0.32 1.17
N GLN A 165 -21.68 0.61 -0.12
CA GLN A 165 -22.28 -0.32 -1.09
C GLN A 165 -21.42 -1.57 -1.26
N TYR A 166 -20.11 -1.40 -1.45
CA TYR A 166 -19.17 -2.52 -1.48
C TYR A 166 -19.24 -3.38 -0.21
N ALA A 167 -19.18 -2.76 0.96
CA ALA A 167 -19.20 -3.46 2.23
C ALA A 167 -20.49 -4.29 2.42
N ARG A 168 -21.64 -3.80 1.93
CA ARG A 168 -22.91 -4.55 1.94
C ARG A 168 -22.91 -5.68 0.91
N ALA A 169 -22.50 -5.40 -0.33
CA ALA A 169 -22.47 -6.39 -1.40
C ALA A 169 -21.53 -7.54 -1.07
N ALA A 170 -20.36 -7.25 -0.50
CA ALA A 170 -19.33 -8.22 -0.18
C ALA A 170 -19.65 -9.14 1.00
N LYS A 171 -20.78 -8.93 1.72
CA LYS A 171 -21.25 -9.87 2.77
C LYS A 171 -21.68 -11.23 2.23
N THR A 172 -22.09 -11.30 0.97
CA THR A 172 -22.47 -12.58 0.33
C THR A 172 -21.64 -12.83 -0.92
N ARG A 173 -21.47 -14.09 -1.30
CA ARG A 173 -20.71 -14.46 -2.48
C ARG A 173 -21.36 -13.93 -3.76
N GLU A 174 -22.67 -14.04 -3.87
CA GLU A 174 -23.46 -13.57 -5.02
C GLU A 174 -23.45 -12.04 -5.13
N GLY A 175 -23.54 -11.34 -4.00
CA GLY A 175 -23.45 -9.87 -3.95
C GLY A 175 -22.06 -9.39 -4.37
N PHE A 176 -21.01 -10.04 -3.89
CA PHE A 176 -19.64 -9.74 -4.28
C PHE A 176 -19.39 -10.00 -5.77
N GLN A 177 -19.88 -11.12 -6.30
CA GLN A 177 -19.73 -11.43 -7.72
C GLN A 177 -20.39 -10.37 -8.60
N ARG A 178 -21.62 -9.95 -8.29
CA ARG A 178 -22.31 -8.86 -9.01
C ARG A 178 -21.52 -7.55 -8.93
N TYR A 179 -20.97 -7.24 -7.76
CA TYR A 179 -20.13 -6.05 -7.60
C TYR A 179 -18.89 -6.10 -8.50
N LEU A 180 -18.20 -7.27 -8.56
CA LEU A 180 -17.05 -7.44 -9.45
C LEU A 180 -17.43 -7.26 -10.92
N GLU A 181 -18.51 -7.85 -11.37
CA GLU A 181 -19.01 -7.74 -12.75
C GLU A 181 -19.33 -6.30 -13.10
N GLU A 182 -20.04 -5.57 -12.22
CA GLU A 182 -20.45 -4.20 -12.46
C GLU A 182 -19.29 -3.19 -12.40
N TRP A 183 -18.38 -3.34 -11.41
CA TRP A 183 -17.44 -2.29 -11.07
C TRP A 183 -15.99 -2.58 -11.45
N VAL A 184 -15.61 -3.84 -11.64
CA VAL A 184 -14.22 -4.24 -11.83
C VAL A 184 -13.98 -4.90 -13.19
N LEU A 185 -14.82 -5.87 -13.58
CA LEU A 185 -14.58 -6.70 -14.75
C LEU A 185 -15.18 -6.11 -16.04
N THR A 186 -16.19 -5.25 -15.93
CA THR A 186 -16.77 -4.58 -17.09
C THR A 186 -15.95 -3.34 -17.45
N PRO A 187 -15.30 -3.29 -18.62
CA PRO A 187 -14.52 -2.13 -19.03
C PRO A 187 -15.42 -0.90 -19.14
N ARG A 188 -15.18 0.11 -18.33
CA ARG A 188 -15.87 1.41 -18.45
C ARG A 188 -15.16 2.25 -19.51
N LYS A 189 -15.89 2.73 -20.52
CA LYS A 189 -15.35 3.53 -21.62
C LYS A 189 -14.82 4.91 -21.17
N SER A 190 -15.25 5.40 -20.02
CA SER A 190 -14.66 6.53 -19.29
C SER A 190 -15.20 6.53 -17.88
N PHE A 191 -14.32 6.66 -16.90
CA PHE A 191 -14.72 6.90 -15.52
C PHE A 191 -14.98 8.41 -15.38
N SER A 192 -16.23 8.84 -15.44
CA SER A 192 -16.67 10.18 -15.03
C SER A 192 -17.48 10.01 -13.75
N PRO A 193 -16.86 10.13 -12.57
CA PRO A 193 -17.64 10.30 -11.34
C PRO A 193 -18.34 11.64 -11.39
N ALA A 194 -19.59 11.65 -10.96
CA ALA A 194 -20.41 12.85 -10.83
C ALA A 194 -19.79 13.86 -9.85
#